data_ba215bc7850ef6cc8f81007df52f3b00
#
_entry.id   ba215bc7850ef6cc8f81007df52f3b00
#
_cell.length_a   1.000
_cell.length_b   1.000
_cell.length_c   1.000
_cell.angle_alpha   90.00
_cell.angle_beta   90.00
_cell.angle_gamma   90.00
#
_symmetry.space_group_name_H-M   'P 1'
#
loop_
_entity.id
_entity.type
_entity.pdbx_description
1 polymer ?
#
loop_
_entity_poly.entity_id
_entity_poly.type
_entity_poly.pdbx_seq_one_letter_code
_entity_poly.pdbx_strand_id
1 'polypeptide(L)'
;MSFLAAGMVGLQGLGTFMKYSSLKREGQYAMGAAQFDASQAMFAGAQEIINGETRANDRIAQFDSDMESNIALFAFKGRDVDSDASINAFFDKQKNIAYTDTSLMANDGYIKLGQAKLRAKQAMYRGATAKASADYRATSAIINGAFGMAQTWSTFG
;
A
#
# COMPACT_ATOMS: atom_id res chain seq x y z
N MET A 1 -14.42 59.63 -2.81
CA MET A 1 -14.99 58.27 -2.65
C MET A 1 -14.03 57.12 -3.01
N SER A 2 -12.84 57.36 -3.49
CA SER A 2 -11.89 56.36 -4.00
C SER A 2 -11.09 55.55 -2.94
N PHE A 3 -10.96 56.02 -1.71
CA PHE A 3 -10.15 55.36 -0.66
C PHE A 3 -10.80 54.11 -0.08
N LEU A 4 -12.14 54.08 0.06
CA LEU A 4 -12.88 52.93 0.57
C LEU A 4 -12.94 51.81 -0.45
N ALA A 5 -13.09 52.13 -1.73
CA ALA A 5 -13.08 51.13 -2.81
C ALA A 5 -11.72 50.42 -2.94
N ALA A 6 -10.62 51.19 -2.88
CA ALA A 6 -9.27 50.62 -2.90
C ALA A 6 -8.97 49.70 -1.69
N GLY A 7 -9.47 50.05 -0.50
CA GLY A 7 -9.33 49.25 0.70
C GLY A 7 -10.11 47.92 0.61
N MET A 8 -11.35 47.93 0.10
CA MET A 8 -12.16 46.73 -0.08
C MET A 8 -11.57 45.77 -1.13
N VAL A 9 -11.09 46.27 -2.24
CA VAL A 9 -10.42 45.46 -3.28
C VAL A 9 -9.15 44.86 -2.76
N GLY A 10 -8.36 45.58 -1.95
CA GLY A 10 -7.16 45.02 -1.29
C GLY A 10 -7.47 43.88 -0.34
N LEU A 11 -8.52 44.00 0.49
CA LEU A 11 -8.94 42.93 1.43
C LEU A 11 -9.50 41.71 0.69
N GLN A 12 -10.26 41.89 -0.39
CA GLN A 12 -10.75 40.81 -1.22
C GLN A 12 -9.62 40.09 -1.94
N GLY A 13 -8.61 40.79 -2.43
CA GLY A 13 -7.42 40.23 -3.04
C GLY A 13 -6.61 39.34 -2.07
N LEU A 14 -6.39 39.86 -0.84
CA LEU A 14 -5.71 39.09 0.22
C LEU A 14 -6.49 37.80 0.62
N GLY A 15 -7.80 37.91 0.80
CA GLY A 15 -8.65 36.76 1.13
C GLY A 15 -8.63 35.71 0.03
N THR A 16 -8.66 36.12 -1.23
CA THR A 16 -8.58 35.22 -2.40
C THR A 16 -7.23 34.52 -2.47
N PHE A 17 -6.13 35.24 -2.25
CA PHE A 17 -4.78 34.71 -2.25
C PHE A 17 -4.58 33.70 -1.09
N MET A 18 -5.06 34.02 0.12
CA MET A 18 -5.01 33.10 1.25
C MET A 18 -5.78 31.80 0.97
N LYS A 19 -6.97 31.91 0.39
CA LYS A 19 -7.78 30.75 -0.01
C LYS A 19 -7.07 29.89 -1.07
N TYR A 20 -6.47 30.53 -2.08
CA TYR A 20 -5.68 29.84 -3.08
C TYR A 20 -4.51 29.06 -2.45
N SER A 21 -3.72 29.72 -1.61
CA SER A 21 -2.55 29.11 -0.97
C SER A 21 -2.93 27.96 -0.04
N SER A 22 -4.05 28.07 0.71
CA SER A 22 -4.54 27.00 1.57
C SER A 22 -5.00 25.78 0.78
N LEU A 23 -5.74 25.98 -0.32
CA LEU A 23 -6.17 24.89 -1.20
C LEU A 23 -4.99 24.18 -1.89
N LYS A 24 -3.98 24.94 -2.31
CA LYS A 24 -2.74 24.36 -2.84
C LYS A 24 -2.01 23.47 -1.82
N ARG A 25 -1.91 23.93 -0.58
CA ARG A 25 -1.33 23.13 0.52
C ARG A 25 -2.15 21.89 0.81
N GLU A 26 -3.48 22.00 0.87
CA GLU A 26 -4.39 20.88 1.03
C GLU A 26 -4.10 19.78 -0.02
N GLY A 27 -3.98 20.16 -1.30
CA GLY A 27 -3.64 19.24 -2.37
C GLY A 27 -2.26 18.58 -2.21
N GLN A 28 -1.26 19.35 -1.77
CA GLN A 28 0.07 18.82 -1.48
C GLN A 28 0.07 17.84 -0.30
N TYR A 29 -0.64 18.16 0.79
CA TYR A 29 -0.79 17.26 1.94
C TYR A 29 -1.52 15.98 1.57
N ALA A 30 -2.60 16.07 0.79
CA ALA A 30 -3.31 14.88 0.31
C ALA A 30 -2.42 13.97 -0.54
N MET A 31 -1.58 14.54 -1.40
CA MET A 31 -0.62 13.75 -2.18
C MET A 31 0.48 13.16 -1.30
N GLY A 32 1.01 13.91 -0.34
CA GLY A 32 2.01 13.41 0.62
C GLY A 32 1.48 12.25 1.48
N ALA A 33 0.26 12.37 1.99
CA ALA A 33 -0.42 11.30 2.72
C ALA A 33 -0.59 10.04 1.85
N ALA A 34 -1.02 10.22 0.60
CA ALA A 34 -1.18 9.10 -0.34
C ALA A 34 0.15 8.41 -0.68
N GLN A 35 1.25 9.16 -0.78
CA GLN A 35 2.59 8.59 -0.96
C GLN A 35 3.03 7.78 0.26
N PHE A 36 2.75 8.29 1.46
CA PHE A 36 3.04 7.57 2.71
C PHE A 36 2.23 6.27 2.79
N ASP A 37 0.92 6.31 2.53
CA ASP A 37 0.04 5.13 2.51
C ASP A 37 0.50 4.10 1.48
N ALA A 38 0.91 4.55 0.29
CA ALA A 38 1.43 3.68 -0.76
C ALA A 38 2.73 3.00 -0.32
N SER A 39 3.66 3.74 0.29
CA SER A 39 4.92 3.20 0.81
C SER A 39 4.68 2.20 1.92
N GLN A 40 3.76 2.49 2.84
CA GLN A 40 3.39 1.59 3.93
C GLN A 40 2.75 0.30 3.40
N ALA A 41 1.86 0.38 2.40
CA ALA A 41 1.28 -0.79 1.75
C ALA A 41 2.37 -1.66 1.08
N MET A 42 3.33 -1.05 0.38
CA MET A 42 4.43 -1.76 -0.26
C MET A 42 5.35 -2.44 0.76
N PHE A 43 5.66 -1.76 1.87
CA PHE A 43 6.46 -2.34 2.96
C PHE A 43 5.75 -3.55 3.58
N ALA A 44 4.45 -3.42 3.89
CA ALA A 44 3.65 -4.54 4.40
C ALA A 44 3.63 -5.72 3.42
N GLY A 45 3.52 -5.46 2.11
CA GLY A 45 3.58 -6.50 1.09
C GLY A 45 4.94 -7.19 1.01
N ALA A 46 6.04 -6.45 1.15
CA ALA A 46 7.38 -7.03 1.19
C ALA A 46 7.58 -7.91 2.45
N GLN A 47 7.06 -7.47 3.59
CA GLN A 47 7.09 -8.25 4.84
C GLN A 47 6.32 -9.59 4.70
N GLU A 48 5.22 -9.62 3.94
CA GLU A 48 4.46 -10.86 3.70
C GLU A 48 5.24 -11.89 2.87
N ILE A 49 6.13 -11.47 1.97
CA ILE A 49 7.03 -12.40 1.29
C ILE A 49 7.97 -13.05 2.31
N ILE A 50 8.63 -12.24 3.15
CA ILE A 50 9.55 -12.75 4.17
C ILE A 50 8.81 -13.71 5.11
N ASN A 51 7.62 -13.36 5.54
CA ASN A 51 6.78 -14.22 6.38
C ASN A 51 6.39 -15.53 5.67
N GLY A 52 6.11 -15.49 4.37
CA GLY A 52 5.81 -16.66 3.55
C GLY A 52 7.01 -17.60 3.43
N GLU A 53 8.19 -17.04 3.14
CA GLU A 53 9.45 -17.79 3.06
C GLU A 53 9.85 -18.38 4.41
N THR A 54 9.70 -17.63 5.51
CA THR A 54 9.97 -18.12 6.86
C THR A 54 9.08 -19.33 7.18
N ARG A 55 7.76 -19.22 6.95
CA ARG A 55 6.84 -20.34 7.17
C ARG A 55 7.14 -21.56 6.29
N ALA A 56 7.59 -21.33 5.06
CA ALA A 56 8.01 -22.41 4.17
C ALA A 56 9.26 -23.13 4.69
N ASN A 57 10.24 -22.36 5.18
CA ASN A 57 11.47 -22.93 5.77
C ASN A 57 11.16 -23.70 7.08
N ASP A 58 10.31 -23.14 7.95
CA ASP A 58 9.87 -23.80 9.17
C ASP A 58 9.16 -25.12 8.86
N ARG A 59 8.34 -25.16 7.80
CA ARG A 59 7.65 -26.38 7.35
C ARG A 59 8.63 -27.45 6.85
N ILE A 60 9.70 -27.05 6.15
CA ILE A 60 10.77 -27.98 5.74
C ILE A 60 11.51 -28.51 6.96
N ALA A 61 11.91 -27.65 7.89
CA ALA A 61 12.61 -28.07 9.10
C ALA A 61 11.76 -29.04 9.95
N GLN A 62 10.45 -28.78 10.06
CA GLN A 62 9.53 -29.70 10.71
C GLN A 62 9.45 -31.03 9.98
N PHE A 63 9.35 -31.01 8.64
CA PHE A 63 9.32 -32.24 7.84
C PHE A 63 10.59 -33.08 8.06
N ASP A 64 11.77 -32.46 8.05
CA ASP A 64 13.04 -33.15 8.26
C ASP A 64 13.09 -33.79 9.65
N SER A 65 12.67 -33.09 10.71
CA SER A 65 12.58 -33.61 12.07
C SER A 65 11.60 -34.76 12.20
N ASP A 66 10.42 -34.69 11.54
CA ASP A 66 9.43 -35.73 11.51
C ASP A 66 9.95 -36.97 10.75
N MET A 67 10.71 -36.76 9.66
CA MET A 67 11.37 -37.82 8.90
C MET A 67 12.37 -38.59 9.77
N GLU A 68 13.27 -37.86 10.45
CA GLU A 68 14.28 -38.46 11.35
C GLU A 68 13.60 -39.32 12.44
N SER A 69 12.54 -38.78 13.06
CA SER A 69 11.76 -39.44 14.09
C SER A 69 11.09 -40.73 13.57
N ASN A 70 10.54 -40.68 12.35
CA ASN A 70 9.91 -41.85 11.72
C ASN A 70 10.94 -42.92 11.33
N ILE A 71 12.12 -42.52 10.81
CA ILE A 71 13.24 -43.42 10.51
C ILE A 71 13.65 -44.16 11.79
N ALA A 72 13.87 -43.43 12.90
CA ALA A 72 14.23 -44.05 14.18
C ALA A 72 13.15 -45.03 14.69
N LEU A 73 11.87 -44.67 14.53
CA LEU A 73 10.75 -45.53 14.93
C LEU A 73 10.67 -46.82 14.10
N PHE A 74 10.85 -46.74 12.77
CA PHE A 74 10.85 -47.92 11.91
C PHE A 74 12.03 -48.85 12.21
N ALA A 75 13.24 -48.27 12.38
CA ALA A 75 14.43 -49.00 12.78
C ALA A 75 14.24 -49.72 14.14
N PHE A 76 13.65 -49.01 15.12
CA PHE A 76 13.33 -49.62 16.43
C PHE A 76 12.35 -50.80 16.32
N LYS A 77 11.43 -50.75 15.35
CA LYS A 77 10.49 -51.87 15.05
C LYS A 77 11.13 -52.98 14.21
N GLY A 78 12.44 -52.93 13.96
CA GLY A 78 13.16 -53.92 13.19
C GLY A 78 12.83 -53.94 11.69
N ARG A 79 12.28 -52.83 11.17
CA ARG A 79 12.04 -52.67 9.73
C ARG A 79 13.26 -52.07 9.06
N ASP A 80 13.61 -52.59 7.91
CA ASP A 80 14.68 -52.04 7.08
C ASP A 80 14.15 -50.87 6.28
N VAL A 81 14.55 -49.66 6.68
CA VAL A 81 14.08 -48.38 6.11
C VAL A 81 14.53 -48.21 4.66
N ASP A 82 15.69 -48.78 4.32
CA ASP A 82 16.27 -48.58 2.98
C ASP A 82 15.66 -49.51 1.93
N SER A 83 15.25 -50.72 2.32
CA SER A 83 14.74 -51.74 1.40
C SER A 83 13.21 -51.87 1.39
N ASP A 84 12.51 -51.35 2.41
CA ASP A 84 11.06 -51.51 2.53
C ASP A 84 10.31 -50.55 1.60
N ALA A 85 9.75 -51.07 0.51
CA ALA A 85 9.03 -50.26 -0.49
C ALA A 85 7.84 -49.47 0.09
N SER A 86 7.19 -49.99 1.15
CA SER A 86 6.06 -49.28 1.78
C SER A 86 6.50 -48.10 2.61
N ILE A 87 7.67 -48.17 3.25
CA ILE A 87 8.29 -47.06 3.97
C ILE A 87 8.75 -46.00 2.99
N ASN A 88 9.41 -46.38 1.90
CA ASN A 88 9.83 -45.48 0.86
C ASN A 88 8.63 -44.73 0.23
N ALA A 89 7.54 -45.43 -0.10
CA ALA A 89 6.32 -44.80 -0.61
C ALA A 89 5.67 -43.83 0.41
N PHE A 90 5.73 -44.14 1.70
CA PHE A 90 5.27 -43.26 2.76
C PHE A 90 6.10 -41.96 2.79
N PHE A 91 7.43 -42.07 2.77
CA PHE A 91 8.31 -40.92 2.79
C PHE A 91 8.17 -40.06 1.55
N ASP A 92 8.06 -40.65 0.37
CA ASP A 92 7.83 -39.90 -0.88
C ASP A 92 6.50 -39.12 -0.84
N LYS A 93 5.46 -39.71 -0.28
CA LYS A 93 4.18 -39.05 -0.09
C LYS A 93 4.31 -37.85 0.87
N GLN A 94 4.96 -38.02 2.03
CA GLN A 94 5.18 -36.96 3.01
C GLN A 94 6.03 -35.83 2.43
N LYS A 95 7.07 -36.17 1.68
CA LYS A 95 7.92 -35.23 0.96
C LYS A 95 7.12 -34.40 -0.02
N ASN A 96 6.29 -35.03 -0.84
CA ASN A 96 5.43 -34.32 -1.81
C ASN A 96 4.45 -33.37 -1.13
N ILE A 97 3.87 -33.78 0.01
CA ILE A 97 3.00 -32.90 0.81
C ILE A 97 3.80 -31.69 1.33
N ALA A 98 4.96 -31.91 1.94
CA ALA A 98 5.79 -30.83 2.48
C ALA A 98 6.20 -29.83 1.39
N TYR A 99 6.63 -30.29 0.22
CA TYR A 99 6.99 -29.42 -0.91
C TYR A 99 5.78 -28.66 -1.47
N THR A 100 4.61 -29.29 -1.52
CA THR A 100 3.37 -28.60 -1.93
C THR A 100 3.00 -27.51 -0.93
N ASP A 101 3.03 -27.82 0.37
CA ASP A 101 2.75 -26.87 1.45
C ASP A 101 3.70 -25.66 1.38
N THR A 102 5.01 -25.90 1.24
CA THR A 102 6.02 -24.82 1.17
C THR A 102 5.83 -23.96 -0.07
N SER A 103 5.50 -24.55 -1.20
CA SER A 103 5.19 -23.81 -2.43
C SER A 103 3.96 -22.91 -2.26
N LEU A 104 2.91 -23.43 -1.61
CA LEU A 104 1.69 -22.65 -1.32
C LEU A 104 1.98 -21.49 -0.35
N MET A 105 2.79 -21.73 0.70
CA MET A 105 3.17 -20.69 1.67
C MET A 105 3.99 -19.56 1.02
N ALA A 106 4.95 -19.91 0.17
CA ALA A 106 5.74 -18.93 -0.58
C ALA A 106 4.85 -18.12 -1.55
N ASN A 107 3.98 -18.81 -2.31
CA ASN A 107 3.07 -18.16 -3.25
C ASN A 107 2.07 -17.22 -2.56
N ASP A 108 1.59 -17.55 -1.36
CA ASP A 108 0.71 -16.66 -0.56
C ASP A 108 1.39 -15.30 -0.31
N GLY A 109 2.68 -15.29 0.01
CA GLY A 109 3.47 -14.06 0.16
C GLY A 109 3.48 -13.20 -1.11
N TYR A 110 3.69 -13.82 -2.29
CA TYR A 110 3.67 -13.11 -3.58
C TYR A 110 2.28 -12.59 -3.94
N ILE A 111 1.20 -13.35 -3.65
CA ILE A 111 -0.18 -12.89 -3.85
C ILE A 111 -0.46 -11.66 -2.98
N LYS A 112 -0.07 -11.68 -1.72
CA LYS A 112 -0.23 -10.55 -0.80
C LYS A 112 0.59 -9.33 -1.23
N LEU A 113 1.81 -9.51 -1.75
CA LEU A 113 2.55 -8.42 -2.38
C LEU A 113 1.81 -7.84 -3.59
N GLY A 114 1.20 -8.68 -4.43
CA GLY A 114 0.36 -8.23 -5.55
C GLY A 114 -0.79 -7.35 -5.07
N GLN A 115 -1.49 -7.76 -4.01
CA GLN A 115 -2.56 -6.99 -3.39
C GLN A 115 -2.04 -5.67 -2.79
N ALA A 116 -0.87 -5.69 -2.14
CA ALA A 116 -0.23 -4.50 -1.59
C ALA A 116 0.12 -3.49 -2.69
N LYS A 117 0.64 -3.95 -3.84
CA LYS A 117 0.88 -3.10 -5.03
C LYS A 117 -0.40 -2.45 -5.56
N LEU A 118 -1.51 -3.18 -5.59
CA LEU A 118 -2.80 -2.61 -5.99
C LEU A 118 -3.28 -1.54 -5.00
N ARG A 119 -3.17 -1.79 -3.69
CA ARG A 119 -3.51 -0.81 -2.64
C ARG A 119 -2.64 0.45 -2.76
N ALA A 120 -1.34 0.29 -2.98
CA ALA A 120 -0.42 1.40 -3.18
C ALA A 120 -0.81 2.25 -4.41
N LYS A 121 -1.14 1.62 -5.55
CA LYS A 121 -1.64 2.32 -6.74
C LYS A 121 -2.94 3.06 -6.47
N GLN A 122 -3.88 2.45 -5.75
CA GLN A 122 -5.15 3.08 -5.37
C GLN A 122 -4.93 4.30 -4.47
N ALA A 123 -4.03 4.21 -3.47
CA ALA A 123 -3.66 5.33 -2.62
C ALA A 123 -3.10 6.48 -3.45
N MET A 124 -2.14 6.22 -4.33
CA MET A 124 -1.56 7.21 -5.23
C MET A 124 -2.60 7.86 -6.15
N TYR A 125 -3.50 7.06 -6.71
CA TYR A 125 -4.59 7.58 -7.55
C TYR A 125 -5.51 8.51 -6.77
N ARG A 126 -5.91 8.13 -5.55
CA ARG A 126 -6.73 9.00 -4.67
C ARG A 126 -6.02 10.30 -4.33
N GLY A 127 -4.73 10.23 -4.01
CA GLY A 127 -3.92 11.43 -3.73
C GLY A 127 -3.82 12.36 -4.95
N ALA A 128 -3.56 11.80 -6.13
CA ALA A 128 -3.50 12.56 -7.38
C ALA A 128 -4.85 13.23 -7.70
N THR A 129 -5.96 12.52 -7.53
CA THR A 129 -7.32 13.06 -7.74
C THR A 129 -7.65 14.16 -6.73
N ALA A 130 -7.31 13.96 -5.45
CA ALA A 130 -7.50 14.97 -4.42
C ALA A 130 -6.68 16.23 -4.70
N LYS A 131 -5.42 16.07 -5.10
CA LYS A 131 -4.55 17.16 -5.51
C LYS A 131 -5.12 17.92 -6.71
N ALA A 132 -5.53 17.22 -7.77
CA ALA A 132 -6.13 17.84 -8.95
C ALA A 132 -7.42 18.61 -8.61
N SER A 133 -8.28 18.07 -7.74
CA SER A 133 -9.47 18.73 -7.24
C SER A 133 -9.14 19.99 -6.44
N ALA A 134 -8.12 19.93 -5.57
CA ALA A 134 -7.67 21.08 -4.81
C ALA A 134 -7.07 22.16 -5.74
N ASP A 135 -6.28 21.79 -6.73
CA ASP A 135 -5.72 22.68 -7.75
C ASP A 135 -6.83 23.37 -8.56
N TYR A 136 -7.86 22.62 -8.97
CA TYR A 136 -9.02 23.18 -9.66
C TYR A 136 -9.78 24.18 -8.78
N ARG A 137 -10.07 23.83 -7.51
CA ARG A 137 -10.72 24.73 -6.55
C ARG A 137 -9.89 25.99 -6.29
N ALA A 138 -8.56 25.86 -6.21
CA ALA A 138 -7.65 26.98 -6.04
C ALA A 138 -7.72 27.94 -7.24
N THR A 139 -7.65 27.41 -8.47
CA THR A 139 -7.76 28.21 -9.70
C THR A 139 -9.13 28.90 -9.79
N SER A 140 -10.22 28.18 -9.49
CA SER A 140 -11.56 28.77 -9.46
C SER A 140 -11.70 29.88 -8.42
N ALA A 141 -11.03 29.78 -7.26
CA ALA A 141 -11.03 30.83 -6.26
C ALA A 141 -10.38 32.12 -6.77
N ILE A 142 -9.29 32.04 -7.53
CA ILE A 142 -8.67 33.23 -8.17
C ILE A 142 -9.61 33.84 -9.20
N ILE A 143 -10.19 33.05 -10.09
CA ILE A 143 -11.11 33.54 -11.13
C ILE A 143 -12.30 34.26 -10.49
N ASN A 144 -12.96 33.61 -9.52
CA ASN A 144 -14.10 34.20 -8.81
C ASN A 144 -13.71 35.45 -8.02
N GLY A 145 -12.52 35.47 -7.41
CA GLY A 145 -11.99 36.65 -6.72
C GLY A 145 -11.74 37.83 -7.68
N ALA A 146 -11.19 37.57 -8.87
CA ALA A 146 -10.99 38.56 -9.89
C ALA A 146 -12.29 39.17 -10.41
N PHE A 147 -13.32 38.31 -10.64
CA PHE A 147 -14.65 38.82 -11.00
C PHE A 147 -15.30 39.63 -9.89
N GLY A 148 -15.19 39.24 -8.63
CA GLY A 148 -15.69 39.98 -7.48
C GLY A 148 -15.03 41.35 -7.35
N MET A 149 -13.70 41.43 -7.56
CA MET A 149 -12.98 42.70 -7.57
C MET A 149 -13.42 43.62 -8.72
N ALA A 150 -13.58 43.09 -9.94
CA ALA A 150 -14.06 43.85 -11.09
C ALA A 150 -15.49 44.41 -10.85
N GLN A 151 -16.37 43.64 -10.26
CA GLN A 151 -17.71 44.08 -9.92
C GLN A 151 -17.71 45.18 -8.84
N THR A 152 -16.85 45.04 -7.83
CA THR A 152 -16.69 46.09 -6.80
C THR A 152 -16.21 47.40 -7.42
N TRP A 153 -15.24 47.37 -8.34
CA TRP A 153 -14.80 48.55 -9.09
C TRP A 153 -15.92 49.18 -9.92
N SER A 154 -16.72 48.37 -10.61
CA SER A 154 -17.82 48.90 -11.43
C SER A 154 -18.98 49.54 -10.62
N THR A 155 -19.10 49.16 -9.34
CA THR A 155 -20.18 49.66 -8.47
C THR A 155 -19.78 50.91 -7.70
N PHE A 156 -18.49 51.13 -7.43
CA PHE A 156 -17.99 52.20 -6.57
C PHE A 156 -17.00 53.15 -7.28
N GLY A 157 -16.61 52.87 -8.52
CA GLY A 157 -15.79 53.72 -9.38
C GLY A 157 -16.64 54.53 -10.33
#